data_655a6b83f9bf9564f3ce199ac1c4b3ff
#
_entry.id   655a6b83f9bf9564f3ce199ac1c4b3ff
#
_cell.length_a   1.000
_cell.length_b   1.000
_cell.length_c   1.000
_cell.angle_alpha   90.00
_cell.angle_beta   90.00
_cell.angle_gamma   90.00
#
_symmetry.space_group_name_H-M   'P 1'
#
loop_
_entity.id
_entity.type
_entity.pdbx_description
1 polymer ?
#
loop_
_entity_poly.entity_id
_entity_poly.type
_entity_poly.pdbx_seq_one_letter_code
_entity_poly.pdbx_strand_id
1 'polypeptide(L)'
;LYGKYNVGNDSTVSEWLINYEGGFTKRGLIGQIAIHISEFLNISLRQSILFFQIFSIGLYYLLLINFFKSVKFNKIILLSIFTPIFLLYPVAEIEVLGRKEIIIFSFYLIYLTLQNFRQKNYFRIFLLPLLMLVWEPVIFFFIFWLIVDYIEDAFEKNYKSLIKYLLTFIPAILIGVYIALNPISEIDHKNMATFLKDNFNENCYMSCAMLLSKSSIYDQFKVNFILFNFEIFLRYFLIILIGFGPLFILIKFSQFKKLNYKIFLSLVTPPIFV
;
A
#
# COMPACT_ATOMS: atom_id res chain seq x y z
N LEU A 1 17.34 0.32 6.47
CA LEU A 1 17.46 -0.42 5.21
C LEU A 1 18.76 -1.21 5.10
N TYR A 2 19.91 -0.61 5.37
CA TYR A 2 21.22 -1.31 5.30
C TYR A 2 21.28 -2.56 6.19
N GLY A 3 20.73 -2.52 7.40
CA GLY A 3 20.60 -3.69 8.26
C GLY A 3 19.79 -4.82 7.62
N LYS A 4 18.64 -4.49 6.98
CA LYS A 4 17.80 -5.45 6.26
C LYS A 4 18.48 -6.02 5.01
N TYR A 5 19.25 -5.20 4.32
CA TYR A 5 20.05 -5.63 3.17
C TYR A 5 21.06 -6.74 3.54
N ASN A 6 21.70 -6.62 4.70
CA ASN A 6 22.71 -7.59 5.14
C ASN A 6 22.14 -8.88 5.75
N VAL A 7 20.87 -8.89 6.14
CA VAL A 7 20.21 -10.08 6.70
C VAL A 7 19.73 -10.98 5.57
N GLY A 8 20.17 -12.26 5.58
CA GLY A 8 19.83 -13.22 4.51
C GLY A 8 18.33 -13.51 4.39
N ASN A 9 17.58 -13.51 5.49
CA ASN A 9 16.17 -13.87 5.57
C ASN A 9 15.37 -12.73 6.20
N ASP A 10 15.17 -11.63 5.48
CA ASP A 10 14.35 -10.51 5.90
C ASP A 10 12.98 -10.56 5.20
N SER A 11 11.89 -10.39 5.96
CA SER A 11 10.51 -10.43 5.47
C SER A 11 10.23 -9.34 4.44
N THR A 12 10.78 -8.16 4.65
CA THR A 12 10.59 -7.01 3.76
C THR A 12 11.31 -7.23 2.44
N VAL A 13 12.58 -7.67 2.48
CA VAL A 13 13.35 -7.97 1.26
C VAL A 13 12.67 -9.09 0.47
N SER A 14 12.21 -10.15 1.16
CA SER A 14 11.57 -11.28 0.49
C SER A 14 10.25 -10.91 -0.21
N GLU A 15 9.55 -9.89 0.26
CA GLU A 15 8.38 -9.36 -0.45
C GLU A 15 8.75 -8.76 -1.81
N TRP A 16 9.90 -8.07 -1.92
CA TRP A 16 10.37 -7.50 -3.18
C TRP A 16 10.92 -8.54 -4.15
N LEU A 17 11.29 -9.73 -3.67
CA LEU A 17 11.75 -10.85 -4.49
C LEU A 17 10.63 -11.55 -5.26
N ILE A 18 9.36 -11.35 -4.89
CA ILE A 18 8.22 -11.94 -5.60
C ILE A 18 8.22 -11.45 -7.05
N ASN A 19 8.26 -12.39 -8.03
CA ASN A 19 8.42 -12.14 -9.46
C ASN A 19 7.55 -13.11 -10.29
N TYR A 20 7.65 -13.04 -11.61
CA TYR A 20 6.83 -13.82 -12.56
C TYR A 20 7.59 -14.98 -13.23
N GLU A 21 8.83 -15.29 -12.85
CA GLU A 21 9.65 -16.32 -13.49
C GLU A 21 9.07 -17.75 -13.31
N GLY A 22 8.33 -17.98 -12.24
CA GLY A 22 7.59 -19.24 -12.07
C GLY A 22 6.20 -19.22 -12.65
N GLY A 23 5.68 -18.08 -13.07
CA GLY A 23 4.30 -17.89 -13.51
C GLY A 23 3.66 -16.65 -12.88
N PHE A 24 2.41 -16.37 -13.26
CA PHE A 24 1.71 -15.20 -12.73
C PHE A 24 1.43 -15.34 -11.22
N THR A 25 1.77 -14.31 -10.47
CA THR A 25 1.48 -14.22 -9.03
C THR A 25 1.13 -12.79 -8.61
N LYS A 26 0.46 -12.65 -7.47
CA LYS A 26 0.25 -11.34 -6.85
C LYS A 26 1.59 -10.72 -6.45
N ARG A 27 1.67 -9.38 -6.46
CA ARG A 27 2.86 -8.59 -6.03
C ARG A 27 4.13 -8.81 -6.86
N GLY A 28 4.06 -9.49 -8.02
CA GLY A 28 5.24 -9.87 -8.79
C GLY A 28 5.88 -8.73 -9.61
N LEU A 29 5.14 -7.65 -9.91
CA LEU A 29 5.56 -6.65 -10.88
C LEU A 29 6.92 -6.00 -10.53
N ILE A 30 7.10 -5.55 -9.30
CA ILE A 30 8.33 -4.86 -8.91
C ILE A 30 9.52 -5.82 -8.83
N GLY A 31 9.30 -7.06 -8.36
CA GLY A 31 10.36 -8.07 -8.34
C GLY A 31 10.84 -8.43 -9.76
N GLN A 32 9.91 -8.53 -10.72
CA GLN A 32 10.26 -8.74 -12.12
C GLN A 32 11.09 -7.58 -12.68
N ILE A 33 10.71 -6.35 -12.40
CA ILE A 33 11.50 -5.17 -12.82
C ILE A 33 12.87 -5.18 -12.14
N ALA A 34 12.95 -5.55 -10.85
CA ALA A 34 14.21 -5.63 -10.13
C ALA A 34 15.17 -6.67 -10.73
N ILE A 35 14.65 -7.82 -11.19
CA ILE A 35 15.42 -8.85 -11.89
C ILE A 35 16.01 -8.26 -13.17
N HIS A 36 15.21 -7.68 -14.05
CA HIS A 36 15.69 -7.10 -15.30
C HIS A 36 16.73 -5.99 -15.09
N ILE A 37 16.57 -5.15 -14.05
CA ILE A 37 17.57 -4.13 -13.72
C ILE A 37 18.85 -4.76 -13.18
N SER A 38 18.74 -5.79 -12.34
CA SER A 38 19.90 -6.54 -11.84
C SER A 38 20.73 -7.13 -12.98
N GLU A 39 20.08 -7.75 -13.96
CA GLU A 39 20.69 -8.33 -15.15
C GLU A 39 21.30 -7.24 -16.06
N PHE A 40 20.55 -6.19 -16.34
CA PHE A 40 20.99 -5.10 -17.23
C PHE A 40 22.20 -4.35 -16.68
N LEU A 41 22.24 -4.09 -15.37
CA LEU A 41 23.33 -3.36 -14.71
C LEU A 41 24.45 -4.26 -14.18
N ASN A 42 24.32 -5.59 -14.29
CA ASN A 42 25.25 -6.58 -13.73
C ASN A 42 25.49 -6.35 -12.21
N ILE A 43 24.44 -6.06 -11.45
CA ILE A 43 24.47 -5.90 -9.99
C ILE A 43 23.73 -7.05 -9.34
N SER A 44 23.94 -7.29 -8.03
CA SER A 44 23.16 -8.30 -7.32
C SER A 44 21.67 -7.90 -7.24
N LEU A 45 20.77 -8.89 -7.28
CA LEU A 45 19.32 -8.64 -7.17
C LEU A 45 18.99 -7.88 -5.88
N ARG A 46 19.70 -8.18 -4.79
CA ARG A 46 19.54 -7.50 -3.51
C ARG A 46 19.96 -6.03 -3.56
N GLN A 47 20.98 -5.68 -4.35
CA GLN A 47 21.35 -4.28 -4.60
C GLN A 47 20.28 -3.55 -5.41
N SER A 48 19.71 -4.21 -6.42
CA SER A 48 18.59 -3.68 -7.20
C SER A 48 17.39 -3.38 -6.29
N ILE A 49 17.02 -4.31 -5.40
CA ILE A 49 15.92 -4.13 -4.43
C ILE A 49 16.24 -2.97 -3.48
N LEU A 50 17.44 -2.89 -2.91
CA LEU A 50 17.83 -1.79 -2.03
C LEU A 50 17.73 -0.44 -2.75
N PHE A 51 18.13 -0.37 -4.02
CA PHE A 51 17.97 0.82 -4.85
C PHE A 51 16.49 1.23 -4.96
N PHE A 52 15.59 0.29 -5.27
CA PHE A 52 14.16 0.57 -5.34
C PHE A 52 13.58 1.02 -3.99
N GLN A 53 14.01 0.41 -2.89
CA GLN A 53 13.56 0.81 -1.55
C GLN A 53 14.01 2.24 -1.21
N ILE A 54 15.28 2.57 -1.44
CA ILE A 54 15.82 3.92 -1.20
C ILE A 54 15.12 4.94 -2.10
N PHE A 55 14.98 4.62 -3.39
CA PHE A 55 14.30 5.49 -4.36
C PHE A 55 12.84 5.74 -3.96
N SER A 56 12.09 4.70 -3.62
CA SER A 56 10.67 4.82 -3.24
C SER A 56 10.48 5.63 -1.97
N ILE A 57 11.33 5.41 -0.96
CA ILE A 57 11.30 6.18 0.29
C ILE A 57 11.68 7.64 0.02
N GLY A 58 12.75 7.88 -0.73
CA GLY A 58 13.19 9.22 -1.11
C GLY A 58 12.11 9.98 -1.87
N LEU A 59 11.51 9.33 -2.88
CA LEU A 59 10.39 9.90 -3.65
C LEU A 59 9.20 10.23 -2.75
N TYR A 60 8.81 9.32 -1.86
CA TYR A 60 7.72 9.54 -0.92
C TYR A 60 7.95 10.79 -0.06
N TYR A 61 9.11 10.91 0.56
CA TYR A 61 9.41 12.08 1.39
C TYR A 61 9.52 13.37 0.59
N LEU A 62 10.08 13.35 -0.62
CA LEU A 62 10.10 14.52 -1.50
C LEU A 62 8.69 14.99 -1.85
N LEU A 63 7.81 14.07 -2.23
CA LEU A 63 6.41 14.36 -2.53
C LEU A 63 5.67 14.88 -1.28
N LEU A 64 5.90 14.27 -0.13
CA LEU A 64 5.30 14.66 1.14
C LEU A 64 5.72 16.08 1.56
N ILE A 65 7.01 16.39 1.47
CA ILE A 65 7.53 17.75 1.75
C ILE A 65 6.90 18.76 0.79
N ASN A 66 6.82 18.42 -0.51
CA ASN A 66 6.20 19.29 -1.49
C ASN A 66 4.71 19.53 -1.21
N PHE A 67 3.98 18.49 -0.84
CA PHE A 67 2.58 18.57 -0.44
C PHE A 67 2.42 19.48 0.78
N PHE A 68 3.25 19.31 1.81
CA PHE A 68 3.16 20.12 3.03
C PHE A 68 3.57 21.58 2.87
N LYS A 69 4.32 21.96 1.83
CA LYS A 69 4.63 23.38 1.55
C LYS A 69 3.37 24.23 1.35
N SER A 70 2.29 23.63 0.86
CA SER A 70 0.99 24.30 0.62
C SER A 70 0.07 24.30 1.85
N VAL A 71 0.40 23.56 2.92
CA VAL A 71 -0.44 23.38 4.10
C VAL A 71 -0.11 24.42 5.16
N LYS A 72 -1.13 25.13 5.64
CA LYS A 72 -0.99 26.00 6.83
C LYS A 72 -1.04 25.13 8.09
N PHE A 73 0.09 24.98 8.75
CA PHE A 73 0.20 24.18 9.96
C PHE A 73 -0.50 24.83 11.14
N ASN A 74 -1.26 24.03 11.87
CA ASN A 74 -1.73 24.33 13.21
C ASN A 74 -1.36 23.18 14.16
N LYS A 75 -1.56 23.35 15.47
CA LYS A 75 -1.19 22.34 16.48
C LYS A 75 -1.86 20.98 16.25
N ILE A 76 -3.11 20.96 15.76
CA ILE A 76 -3.88 19.72 15.54
C ILE A 76 -3.33 18.99 14.30
N ILE A 77 -3.01 19.71 13.23
CA ILE A 77 -2.38 19.14 12.03
C ILE A 77 -1.02 18.54 12.38
N LEU A 78 -0.20 19.25 13.16
CA LEU A 78 1.09 18.73 13.63
C LEU A 78 0.91 17.46 14.46
N LEU A 79 -0.04 17.42 15.39
CA LEU A 79 -0.35 16.20 16.16
C LEU A 79 -0.79 15.06 15.25
N SER A 80 -1.60 15.33 14.23
CA SER A 80 -2.05 14.30 13.28
C SER A 80 -0.89 13.72 12.44
N ILE A 81 0.08 14.55 12.06
CA ILE A 81 1.24 14.14 11.25
C ILE A 81 2.22 13.31 12.08
N PHE A 82 2.53 13.73 13.30
CA PHE A 82 3.49 13.08 14.20
C PHE A 82 2.82 11.99 15.06
N THR A 83 1.81 11.31 14.54
CA THR A 83 1.23 10.15 15.21
C THR A 83 2.03 8.87 14.90
N PRO A 84 1.98 7.85 15.78
CA PRO A 84 2.61 6.56 15.52
C PRO A 84 2.10 5.83 14.28
N ILE A 85 0.90 6.18 13.79
CA ILE A 85 0.28 5.54 12.62
C ILE A 85 0.52 6.30 11.31
N PHE A 86 1.24 7.41 11.31
CA PHE A 86 1.55 8.17 10.10
C PHE A 86 3.06 8.36 9.93
N LEU A 87 3.60 9.54 10.23
CA LEU A 87 5.00 9.85 9.96
C LEU A 87 5.99 9.03 10.81
N LEU A 88 5.61 8.74 12.05
CA LEU A 88 6.44 7.97 12.98
C LEU A 88 6.28 6.45 12.83
N TYR A 89 5.35 5.96 12.01
CA TYR A 89 5.09 4.54 11.86
C TYR A 89 6.33 3.71 11.44
N PRO A 90 7.15 4.13 10.45
CA PRO A 90 8.36 3.39 10.09
C PRO A 90 9.45 3.38 11.19
N VAL A 91 9.37 4.33 12.15
CA VAL A 91 10.29 4.37 13.30
C VAL A 91 9.75 3.53 14.45
N ALA A 92 8.44 3.53 14.63
CA ALA A 92 7.76 2.72 15.64
C ALA A 92 7.79 1.22 15.31
N GLU A 93 7.73 0.87 14.00
CA GLU A 93 7.72 -0.49 13.50
C GLU A 93 8.75 -0.67 12.39
N ILE A 94 9.95 -1.11 12.74
CA ILE A 94 11.08 -1.29 11.81
C ILE A 94 10.76 -2.33 10.72
N GLU A 95 9.93 -3.32 11.02
CA GLU A 95 9.47 -4.35 10.06
C GLU A 95 8.75 -3.74 8.84
N VAL A 96 8.14 -2.58 9.01
CA VAL A 96 7.40 -1.87 7.94
C VAL A 96 8.32 -1.02 7.06
N LEU A 97 9.51 -0.68 7.54
CA LEU A 97 10.43 0.17 6.79
C LEU A 97 10.87 -0.51 5.48
N GLY A 98 10.58 0.13 4.38
CA GLY A 98 10.96 -0.32 3.03
C GLY A 98 10.02 -1.34 2.40
N ARG A 99 8.79 -1.49 2.90
CA ARG A 99 7.75 -2.30 2.25
C ARG A 99 7.21 -1.62 0.98
N LYS A 100 6.56 -2.40 0.12
CA LYS A 100 6.03 -1.93 -1.18
C LYS A 100 4.91 -0.89 -1.05
N GLU A 101 4.21 -0.84 0.08
CA GLU A 101 3.14 0.12 0.34
C GLU A 101 3.59 1.58 0.17
N ILE A 102 4.87 1.87 0.39
CA ILE A 102 5.44 3.22 0.18
C ILE A 102 5.26 3.71 -1.27
N ILE A 103 5.24 2.78 -2.23
CA ILE A 103 4.96 3.09 -3.64
C ILE A 103 3.52 3.57 -3.78
N ILE A 104 2.57 2.86 -3.15
CA ILE A 104 1.15 3.23 -3.19
C ILE A 104 0.94 4.62 -2.59
N PHE A 105 1.55 4.90 -1.44
CA PHE A 105 1.47 6.21 -0.81
C PHE A 105 2.10 7.33 -1.65
N SER A 106 3.20 7.05 -2.35
CA SER A 106 3.81 8.00 -3.28
C SER A 106 2.87 8.34 -4.44
N PHE A 107 2.24 7.34 -5.06
CA PHE A 107 1.26 7.55 -6.11
C PHE A 107 -0.01 8.24 -5.61
N TYR A 108 -0.43 7.99 -4.38
CA TYR A 108 -1.53 8.72 -3.75
C TYR A 108 -1.18 10.21 -3.57
N LEU A 109 0.02 10.55 -3.12
CA LEU A 109 0.50 11.93 -3.04
C LEU A 109 0.53 12.60 -4.41
N ILE A 110 1.00 11.90 -5.46
CA ILE A 110 0.93 12.41 -6.84
C ILE A 110 -0.52 12.69 -7.22
N TYR A 111 -1.44 11.77 -6.95
CA TYR A 111 -2.86 11.95 -7.24
C TYR A 111 -3.45 13.21 -6.57
N LEU A 112 -3.07 13.48 -5.32
CA LEU A 112 -3.49 14.69 -4.59
C LEU A 112 -3.03 15.99 -5.24
N THR A 113 -1.94 15.97 -6.02
CA THR A 113 -1.43 17.15 -6.73
C THR A 113 -2.10 17.37 -8.09
N LEU A 114 -2.82 16.38 -8.63
CA LEU A 114 -3.51 16.49 -9.91
C LEU A 114 -4.75 17.39 -9.79
N GLN A 115 -4.73 18.53 -10.44
CA GLN A 115 -5.85 19.49 -10.42
C GLN A 115 -6.90 19.18 -11.50
N ASN A 116 -6.49 18.51 -12.59
CA ASN A 116 -7.35 18.26 -13.71
C ASN A 116 -8.08 16.91 -13.59
N PHE A 117 -9.41 16.94 -13.62
CA PHE A 117 -10.25 15.74 -13.58
C PHE A 117 -9.90 14.70 -14.66
N ARG A 118 -9.50 15.14 -15.85
CA ARG A 118 -9.08 14.25 -16.95
C ARG A 118 -7.81 13.48 -16.56
N GLN A 119 -6.83 14.14 -15.92
CA GLN A 119 -5.60 13.50 -15.43
C GLN A 119 -5.92 12.49 -14.34
N LYS A 120 -6.82 12.82 -13.40
CA LYS A 120 -7.30 11.89 -12.36
C LYS A 120 -8.01 10.67 -12.96
N ASN A 121 -8.80 10.84 -14.04
CA ASN A 121 -9.40 9.71 -14.74
C ASN A 121 -8.33 8.79 -15.36
N TYR A 122 -7.34 9.35 -16.06
CA TYR A 122 -6.24 8.55 -16.61
C TYR A 122 -5.46 7.81 -15.51
N PHE A 123 -5.22 8.46 -14.38
CA PHE A 123 -4.60 7.82 -13.23
C PHE A 123 -5.39 6.58 -12.79
N ARG A 124 -6.70 6.71 -12.59
CA ARG A 124 -7.56 5.60 -12.16
C ARG A 124 -7.63 4.47 -13.19
N ILE A 125 -7.70 4.80 -14.47
CA ILE A 125 -7.85 3.80 -15.53
C ILE A 125 -6.53 3.03 -15.78
N PHE A 126 -5.38 3.70 -15.73
CA PHE A 126 -4.10 3.10 -16.12
C PHE A 126 -3.17 2.80 -14.95
N LEU A 127 -3.04 3.71 -14.00
CA LEU A 127 -2.07 3.54 -12.91
C LEU A 127 -2.59 2.70 -11.75
N LEU A 128 -3.86 2.82 -11.37
CA LEU A 128 -4.41 1.94 -10.32
C LEU A 128 -4.33 0.46 -10.67
N PRO A 129 -4.61 0.00 -11.89
CA PRO A 129 -4.37 -1.38 -12.29
C PRO A 129 -2.92 -1.84 -12.09
N LEU A 130 -1.94 -0.99 -12.42
CA LEU A 130 -0.53 -1.30 -12.18
C LEU A 130 -0.21 -1.38 -10.69
N LEU A 131 -0.78 -0.49 -9.87
CA LEU A 131 -0.61 -0.54 -8.42
C LEU A 131 -1.20 -1.81 -7.81
N MET A 132 -2.27 -2.37 -8.39
CA MET A 132 -2.80 -3.69 -7.99
C MET A 132 -1.79 -4.82 -8.19
N LEU A 133 -0.95 -4.75 -9.24
CA LEU A 133 0.11 -5.73 -9.48
C LEU A 133 1.32 -5.55 -8.54
N VAL A 134 1.50 -4.34 -8.00
CA VAL A 134 2.52 -4.05 -7.00
C VAL A 134 2.10 -4.54 -5.61
N TRP A 135 0.85 -4.26 -5.24
CA TRP A 135 0.31 -4.57 -3.92
C TRP A 135 -1.23 -4.61 -3.96
N GLU A 136 -1.81 -5.81 -3.99
CA GLU A 136 -3.24 -6.04 -4.20
C GLU A 136 -4.15 -5.41 -3.13
N PRO A 137 -3.74 -5.26 -1.84
CA PRO A 137 -4.61 -4.63 -0.86
C PRO A 137 -4.92 -3.15 -1.14
N VAL A 138 -4.29 -2.53 -2.15
CA VAL A 138 -4.64 -1.16 -2.58
C VAL A 138 -6.13 -1.02 -2.91
N ILE A 139 -6.83 -2.10 -3.25
CA ILE A 139 -8.28 -2.08 -3.49
C ILE A 139 -9.07 -1.54 -2.30
N PHE A 140 -8.64 -1.85 -1.06
CA PHE A 140 -9.28 -1.34 0.16
C PHE A 140 -9.09 0.17 0.35
N PHE A 141 -8.08 0.74 -0.30
CA PHE A 141 -7.79 2.17 -0.25
C PHE A 141 -8.52 2.99 -1.32
N PHE A 142 -9.28 2.37 -2.23
CA PHE A 142 -10.04 3.11 -3.25
C PHE A 142 -11.00 4.13 -2.67
N ILE A 143 -11.50 3.89 -1.46
CA ILE A 143 -12.33 4.84 -0.74
C ILE A 143 -11.62 6.19 -0.48
N PHE A 144 -10.29 6.20 -0.31
CA PHE A 144 -9.53 7.43 -0.09
C PHE A 144 -9.50 8.29 -1.36
N TRP A 145 -9.33 7.68 -2.55
CA TRP A 145 -9.42 8.40 -3.82
C TRP A 145 -10.82 8.98 -4.03
N LEU A 146 -11.85 8.19 -3.72
CA LEU A 146 -13.24 8.63 -3.81
C LEU A 146 -13.54 9.80 -2.85
N ILE A 147 -13.05 9.75 -1.61
CA ILE A 147 -13.23 10.82 -0.63
C ILE A 147 -12.57 12.12 -1.10
N VAL A 148 -11.34 12.06 -1.61
CA VAL A 148 -10.64 13.23 -2.14
C VAL A 148 -11.44 13.87 -3.27
N ASP A 149 -11.85 13.08 -4.25
CA ASP A 149 -12.61 13.58 -5.39
C ASP A 149 -13.98 14.10 -4.99
N TYR A 150 -14.63 13.51 -3.98
CA TYR A 150 -15.86 14.02 -3.41
C TYR A 150 -15.66 15.40 -2.73
N ILE A 151 -14.57 15.55 -1.99
CA ILE A 151 -14.22 16.80 -1.31
C ILE A 151 -13.94 17.91 -2.34
N GLU A 152 -13.24 17.59 -3.41
CA GLU A 152 -12.88 18.53 -4.47
C GLU A 152 -14.00 18.82 -5.49
N ASP A 153 -15.20 18.24 -5.32
CA ASP A 153 -16.30 18.33 -6.30
C ASP A 153 -15.90 17.84 -7.70
N ALA A 154 -15.01 16.86 -7.78
CA ALA A 154 -14.47 16.35 -9.04
C ALA A 154 -15.54 15.67 -9.93
N PHE A 155 -16.74 15.42 -9.42
CA PHE A 155 -17.87 14.93 -10.17
C PHE A 155 -19.18 15.58 -9.71
N GLU A 156 -20.10 15.78 -10.65
CA GLU A 156 -21.42 16.31 -10.33
C GLU A 156 -22.19 15.33 -9.41
N LYS A 157 -22.99 15.87 -8.48
CA LYS A 157 -23.80 15.09 -7.53
C LYS A 157 -25.04 14.45 -8.18
N ASN A 158 -24.96 14.08 -9.45
CA ASN A 158 -25.99 13.34 -10.13
C ASN A 158 -25.58 11.87 -10.33
N TYR A 159 -26.56 10.99 -10.41
CA TYR A 159 -26.36 9.56 -10.51
C TYR A 159 -25.53 9.14 -11.73
N LYS A 160 -25.73 9.78 -12.88
CA LYS A 160 -25.00 9.48 -14.11
C LYS A 160 -23.50 9.81 -14.00
N SER A 161 -23.18 10.95 -13.40
CA SER A 161 -21.79 11.37 -13.17
C SER A 161 -21.09 10.43 -12.17
N LEU A 162 -21.77 10.05 -11.11
CA LEU A 162 -21.25 9.08 -10.14
C LEU A 162 -20.95 7.72 -10.78
N ILE A 163 -21.86 7.19 -11.61
CA ILE A 163 -21.60 5.94 -12.32
C ILE A 163 -20.38 6.07 -13.24
N LYS A 164 -20.31 7.12 -14.07
CA LYS A 164 -19.15 7.35 -14.94
C LYS A 164 -17.85 7.41 -14.15
N TYR A 165 -17.89 8.03 -12.98
CA TYR A 165 -16.75 8.08 -12.07
C TYR A 165 -16.37 6.67 -11.57
N LEU A 166 -17.33 5.90 -11.06
CA LEU A 166 -17.09 4.54 -10.56
C LEU A 166 -16.58 3.59 -11.64
N LEU A 167 -17.03 3.75 -12.88
CA LEU A 167 -16.56 2.98 -14.03
C LEU A 167 -15.03 3.12 -14.26
N THR A 168 -14.41 4.22 -13.83
CA THR A 168 -12.96 4.40 -13.96
C THR A 168 -12.13 3.48 -13.06
N PHE A 169 -12.74 2.86 -12.06
CA PHE A 169 -12.08 1.88 -11.20
C PHE A 169 -12.19 0.44 -11.73
N ILE A 170 -13.05 0.19 -12.73
CA ILE A 170 -13.28 -1.17 -13.25
C ILE A 170 -11.98 -1.85 -13.67
N PRO A 171 -11.04 -1.23 -14.40
CA PRO A 171 -9.81 -1.91 -14.80
C PRO A 171 -9.00 -2.45 -13.60
N ALA A 172 -8.91 -1.66 -12.52
CA ALA A 172 -8.22 -2.10 -11.30
C ALA A 172 -8.99 -3.22 -10.59
N ILE A 173 -10.32 -3.13 -10.53
CA ILE A 173 -11.17 -4.19 -9.94
C ILE A 173 -11.03 -5.49 -10.74
N LEU A 174 -11.00 -5.43 -12.07
CA LEU A 174 -10.81 -6.62 -12.92
C LEU A 174 -9.45 -7.29 -12.66
N ILE A 175 -8.38 -6.51 -12.50
CA ILE A 175 -7.08 -7.06 -12.12
C ILE A 175 -7.14 -7.68 -10.72
N GLY A 176 -7.78 -7.02 -9.75
CA GLY A 176 -7.96 -7.58 -8.42
C GLY A 176 -8.71 -8.91 -8.43
N VAL A 177 -9.79 -9.01 -9.19
CA VAL A 177 -10.54 -10.25 -9.40
C VAL A 177 -9.68 -11.32 -10.10
N TYR A 178 -8.94 -10.93 -11.13
CA TYR A 178 -8.03 -11.84 -11.82
C TYR A 178 -6.96 -12.42 -10.87
N ILE A 179 -6.34 -11.58 -10.03
CA ILE A 179 -5.38 -12.01 -9.01
C ILE A 179 -6.03 -12.99 -8.02
N ALA A 180 -7.25 -12.70 -7.58
CA ALA A 180 -7.96 -13.52 -6.60
C ALA A 180 -8.35 -14.91 -7.17
N LEU A 181 -8.67 -14.96 -8.46
CA LEU A 181 -9.07 -16.21 -9.14
C LEU A 181 -7.87 -17.06 -9.62
N ASN A 182 -6.67 -16.45 -9.71
CA ASN A 182 -5.46 -17.12 -10.20
C ASN A 182 -4.35 -17.10 -9.13
N PRO A 183 -4.52 -17.80 -7.99
CA PRO A 183 -3.44 -17.96 -7.02
C PRO A 183 -2.30 -18.76 -7.66
N ILE A 184 -1.08 -18.49 -7.26
CA ILE A 184 0.10 -19.21 -7.74
C ILE A 184 -0.02 -20.71 -7.41
N SER A 185 0.33 -21.57 -8.36
CA SER A 185 0.41 -23.02 -8.14
C SER A 185 1.66 -23.40 -7.33
N GLU A 186 1.66 -24.58 -6.72
CA GLU A 186 2.84 -25.09 -5.98
C GLU A 186 4.05 -25.28 -6.90
N ILE A 187 3.81 -25.68 -8.17
CA ILE A 187 4.84 -25.87 -9.18
C ILE A 187 5.45 -24.52 -9.56
N ASP A 188 4.62 -23.54 -9.86
CA ASP A 188 5.06 -22.20 -10.26
C ASP A 188 5.82 -21.50 -9.12
N HIS A 189 5.34 -21.64 -7.89
CA HIS A 189 6.03 -21.13 -6.72
C HIS A 189 7.41 -21.77 -6.54
N LYS A 190 7.50 -23.09 -6.71
CA LYS A 190 8.78 -23.81 -6.64
C LYS A 190 9.73 -23.35 -7.74
N ASN A 191 9.24 -23.17 -8.96
CA ASN A 191 10.03 -22.66 -10.08
C ASN A 191 10.56 -21.25 -9.78
N MET A 192 9.74 -20.34 -9.27
CA MET A 192 10.14 -19.01 -8.84
C MET A 192 11.21 -19.06 -7.75
N ALA A 193 11.02 -19.91 -6.72
CA ALA A 193 11.98 -20.03 -5.62
C ALA A 193 13.31 -20.63 -6.08
N THR A 194 13.28 -21.64 -6.97
CA THR A 194 14.47 -22.25 -7.57
C THR A 194 15.22 -21.24 -8.42
N PHE A 195 14.51 -20.52 -9.28
CA PHE A 195 15.09 -19.45 -10.11
C PHE A 195 15.84 -18.39 -9.26
N LEU A 196 15.22 -17.90 -8.18
CA LEU A 196 15.86 -16.94 -7.26
C LEU A 196 17.13 -17.49 -6.63
N LYS A 197 17.10 -18.76 -6.21
CA LYS A 197 18.23 -19.41 -5.56
C LYS A 197 19.38 -19.65 -6.53
N ASP A 198 19.08 -20.20 -7.71
CA ASP A 198 20.11 -20.64 -8.67
C ASP A 198 20.78 -19.45 -9.38
N ASN A 199 20.02 -18.41 -9.71
CA ASN A 199 20.54 -17.27 -10.47
C ASN A 199 21.05 -16.13 -9.57
N PHE A 200 20.48 -15.94 -8.37
CA PHE A 200 20.78 -14.78 -7.53
C PHE A 200 21.22 -15.14 -6.11
N ASN A 201 21.26 -16.44 -5.77
CA ASN A 201 21.51 -16.93 -4.39
C ASN A 201 20.59 -16.30 -3.34
N GLU A 202 19.31 -16.02 -3.73
CA GLU A 202 18.29 -15.45 -2.86
C GLU A 202 17.24 -16.51 -2.49
N ASN A 203 16.80 -16.49 -1.23
CA ASN A 203 15.79 -17.43 -0.74
C ASN A 203 14.39 -16.79 -0.76
N CYS A 204 13.41 -17.54 -1.22
CA CYS A 204 11.99 -17.21 -1.06
C CYS A 204 11.60 -17.46 0.41
N TYR A 205 11.65 -16.41 1.24
CA TYR A 205 11.41 -16.46 2.70
C TYR A 205 10.11 -15.72 3.07
N MET A 206 9.47 -16.07 4.17
CA MET A 206 8.25 -15.43 4.71
C MET A 206 7.25 -14.94 3.66
N SER A 207 7.30 -13.66 3.26
CA SER A 207 6.33 -13.04 2.37
C SER A 207 6.23 -13.75 1.01
N CYS A 208 7.35 -14.24 0.49
CA CYS A 208 7.37 -15.04 -0.72
C CYS A 208 6.79 -16.45 -0.47
N ALA A 209 7.15 -17.10 0.63
CA ALA A 209 6.64 -18.43 1.01
C ALA A 209 5.13 -18.39 1.29
N MET A 210 4.62 -17.31 1.87
CA MET A 210 3.20 -17.12 2.18
C MET A 210 2.30 -17.03 0.93
N LEU A 211 2.84 -16.91 -0.28
CA LEU A 211 2.06 -16.96 -1.51
C LEU A 211 1.32 -18.29 -1.69
N LEU A 212 1.85 -19.38 -1.14
CA LEU A 212 1.23 -20.72 -1.15
C LEU A 212 0.15 -20.91 -0.08
N SER A 213 0.01 -19.97 0.84
CA SER A 213 -0.97 -20.10 1.91
C SER A 213 -2.39 -20.16 1.32
N LYS A 214 -2.98 -21.33 1.33
CA LYS A 214 -4.36 -21.59 0.94
C LYS A 214 -5.35 -21.39 2.10
N SER A 215 -4.89 -20.75 3.21
CA SER A 215 -5.77 -20.51 4.35
C SER A 215 -6.98 -19.66 3.90
N SER A 216 -8.17 -20.19 4.16
CA SER A 216 -9.40 -19.42 3.91
C SER A 216 -9.42 -18.16 4.79
N ILE A 217 -10.20 -17.16 4.39
CA ILE A 217 -10.43 -15.97 5.23
C ILE A 217 -10.92 -16.38 6.62
N TYR A 218 -11.72 -17.43 6.71
CA TYR A 218 -12.21 -17.98 7.98
C TYR A 218 -11.06 -18.55 8.84
N ASP A 219 -10.12 -19.29 8.25
CA ASP A 219 -8.98 -19.86 8.98
C ASP A 219 -8.04 -18.77 9.47
N GLN A 220 -7.79 -17.76 8.64
CA GLN A 220 -7.00 -16.59 9.03
C GLN A 220 -7.67 -15.82 10.18
N PHE A 221 -8.98 -15.60 10.09
CA PHE A 221 -9.75 -14.95 11.14
C PHE A 221 -9.70 -15.74 12.44
N LYS A 222 -9.86 -17.07 12.38
CA LYS A 222 -9.80 -17.95 13.55
C LYS A 222 -8.43 -17.93 14.22
N VAL A 223 -7.34 -18.01 13.45
CA VAL A 223 -5.96 -17.94 13.97
C VAL A 223 -5.73 -16.59 14.62
N ASN A 224 -6.09 -15.50 13.94
CA ASN A 224 -5.92 -14.15 14.48
C ASN A 224 -6.76 -13.95 15.75
N PHE A 225 -8.00 -14.43 15.78
CA PHE A 225 -8.87 -14.32 16.95
C PHE A 225 -8.31 -15.04 18.19
N ILE A 226 -7.68 -16.19 18.01
CA ILE A 226 -7.00 -16.93 19.09
C ILE A 226 -5.77 -16.17 19.59
N LEU A 227 -5.03 -15.51 18.69
CA LEU A 227 -3.84 -14.74 19.03
C LEU A 227 -4.17 -13.39 19.69
N PHE A 228 -5.39 -12.85 19.46
CA PHE A 228 -5.84 -11.59 20.04
C PHE A 228 -6.26 -11.76 21.50
N ASN A 229 -5.31 -11.58 22.41
CA ASN A 229 -5.59 -11.45 23.82
C ASN A 229 -6.01 -10.00 24.18
N PHE A 230 -6.50 -9.79 25.42
CA PHE A 230 -6.94 -8.48 25.88
C PHE A 230 -5.87 -7.39 25.78
N GLU A 231 -4.60 -7.73 26.04
CA GLU A 231 -3.47 -6.77 25.99
C GLU A 231 -3.23 -6.29 24.56
N ILE A 232 -3.26 -7.21 23.57
CA ILE A 232 -3.12 -6.89 22.15
C ILE A 232 -4.28 -6.02 21.70
N PHE A 233 -5.52 -6.37 22.07
CA PHE A 233 -6.71 -5.58 21.79
C PHE A 233 -6.60 -4.16 22.36
N LEU A 234 -6.21 -4.02 23.62
CA LEU A 234 -6.03 -2.72 24.28
C LEU A 234 -4.95 -1.89 23.59
N ARG A 235 -3.84 -2.52 23.21
CA ARG A 235 -2.75 -1.84 22.46
C ARG A 235 -3.24 -1.28 21.14
N TYR A 236 -3.93 -2.08 20.31
CA TYR A 236 -4.48 -1.60 19.04
C TYR A 236 -5.55 -0.53 19.23
N PHE A 237 -6.42 -0.69 20.20
CA PHE A 237 -7.43 0.32 20.54
C PHE A 237 -6.79 1.68 20.89
N LEU A 238 -5.75 1.67 21.72
CA LEU A 238 -5.00 2.88 22.06
C LEU A 238 -4.30 3.51 20.87
N ILE A 239 -3.68 2.69 20.00
CA ILE A 239 -3.04 3.17 18.77
C ILE A 239 -4.07 3.84 17.85
N ILE A 240 -5.25 3.24 17.68
CA ILE A 240 -6.35 3.82 16.88
C ILE A 240 -6.82 5.14 17.50
N LEU A 241 -7.03 5.20 18.81
CA LEU A 241 -7.44 6.42 19.50
C LEU A 241 -6.42 7.55 19.33
N ILE A 242 -5.14 7.27 19.54
CA ILE A 242 -4.06 8.26 19.43
C ILE A 242 -3.91 8.70 17.96
N GLY A 243 -3.99 7.77 17.02
CA GLY A 243 -3.81 8.06 15.60
C GLY A 243 -4.97 8.83 14.97
N PHE A 244 -6.20 8.41 15.23
CA PHE A 244 -7.39 9.03 14.63
C PHE A 244 -8.04 10.11 15.49
N GLY A 245 -7.70 10.22 16.77
CA GLY A 245 -8.21 11.26 17.66
C GLY A 245 -8.01 12.68 17.14
N PRO A 246 -6.79 13.08 16.74
CA PRO A 246 -6.55 14.40 16.16
C PRO A 246 -7.35 14.64 14.87
N LEU A 247 -7.51 13.62 14.03
CA LEU A 247 -8.32 13.71 12.81
C LEU A 247 -9.80 13.93 13.14
N PHE A 248 -10.32 13.24 14.15
CA PHE A 248 -11.69 13.45 14.64
C PHE A 248 -11.89 14.90 15.13
N ILE A 249 -10.93 15.43 15.89
CA ILE A 249 -10.96 16.82 16.36
C ILE A 249 -10.94 17.79 15.16
N LEU A 250 -10.08 17.56 14.17
CA LEU A 250 -10.02 18.39 12.96
C LEU A 250 -11.38 18.42 12.24
N ILE A 251 -12.02 17.27 12.06
CA ILE A 251 -13.31 17.16 11.38
C ILE A 251 -14.42 17.85 12.20
N LYS A 252 -14.44 17.63 13.50
CA LYS A 252 -15.45 18.23 14.41
C LYS A 252 -15.42 19.77 14.40
N PHE A 253 -14.22 20.36 14.38
CA PHE A 253 -14.05 21.82 14.42
C PHE A 253 -13.83 22.44 13.03
N SER A 254 -13.89 21.64 11.96
CA SER A 254 -13.81 22.14 10.60
C SER A 254 -15.07 22.94 10.23
N GLN A 255 -14.86 24.12 9.66
CA GLN A 255 -15.94 24.89 9.02
C GLN A 255 -16.33 24.35 7.66
N PHE A 256 -15.59 23.37 7.14
CA PHE A 256 -15.83 22.78 5.82
C PHE A 256 -16.98 21.77 5.89
N LYS A 257 -18.16 22.15 5.38
CA LYS A 257 -19.41 21.38 5.48
C LYS A 257 -19.33 19.94 4.97
N LYS A 258 -18.41 19.62 4.07
CA LYS A 258 -18.22 18.28 3.54
C LYS A 258 -17.46 17.37 4.51
N LEU A 259 -16.63 17.92 5.40
CA LEU A 259 -15.92 17.17 6.44
C LEU A 259 -16.87 16.91 7.61
N ASN A 260 -17.41 15.73 7.68
CA ASN A 260 -18.34 15.31 8.71
C ASN A 260 -17.97 13.92 9.26
N TYR A 261 -18.72 13.45 10.27
CA TYR A 261 -18.46 12.15 10.90
C TYR A 261 -18.57 10.95 9.95
N LYS A 262 -19.35 11.05 8.85
CA LYS A 262 -19.44 9.98 7.83
C LYS A 262 -18.13 9.85 7.07
N ILE A 263 -17.52 10.98 6.70
CA ILE A 263 -16.18 11.01 6.09
C ILE A 263 -15.15 10.45 7.06
N PHE A 264 -15.21 10.83 8.35
CA PHE A 264 -14.33 10.28 9.36
C PHE A 264 -14.42 8.74 9.43
N LEU A 265 -15.63 8.20 9.53
CA LEU A 265 -15.85 6.75 9.55
C LEU A 265 -15.29 6.09 8.25
N SER A 266 -15.54 6.70 7.10
CA SER A 266 -15.01 6.18 5.83
C SER A 266 -13.48 6.20 5.74
N LEU A 267 -12.81 7.11 6.44
CA LEU A 267 -11.33 7.15 6.51
C LEU A 267 -10.75 6.13 7.49
N VAL A 268 -11.47 5.84 8.58
CA VAL A 268 -10.99 4.91 9.62
C VAL A 268 -11.27 3.45 9.25
N THR A 269 -12.35 3.18 8.52
CA THR A 269 -12.78 1.81 8.21
C THR A 269 -11.73 0.98 7.43
N PRO A 270 -11.12 1.47 6.32
CA PRO A 270 -10.19 0.65 5.54
C PRO A 270 -8.98 0.13 6.32
N PRO A 271 -8.30 0.94 7.17
CA PRO A 271 -7.17 0.45 7.96
C PRO A 271 -7.51 -0.63 8.99
N ILE A 272 -8.80 -0.79 9.34
CA ILE A 272 -9.24 -1.84 10.26
C ILE A 272 -9.30 -3.20 9.56
N PHE A 273 -9.49 -3.23 8.23
CA PHE A 273 -9.63 -4.45 7.44
C PHE A 273 -8.34 -4.88 6.73
N VAL A 274 -7.28 -4.09 6.77
CA VAL A 274 -5.97 -4.35 6.17
C VAL A 274 -4.96 -4.74 7.25
#